data_52572671f0d97b9afa007081a1ba2bac
#
_entry.id   52572671f0d97b9afa007081a1ba2bac
#
_cell.length_a   1.000
_cell.length_b   1.000
_cell.length_c   1.000
_cell.angle_alpha   90.00
_cell.angle_beta   90.00
_cell.angle_gamma   90.00
#
_symmetry.space_group_name_H-M   'P 1'
#
loop_
_entity.id
_entity.type
_entity.pdbx_description
1 polymer ?
#
loop_
_entity_poly.entity_id
_entity_poly.type
_entity_poly.pdbx_seq_one_letter_code
_entity_poly.pdbx_strand_id
1 'polypeptide(L)'
;MCIRDRCEEWAKISGGSVTLTEDVKAGTKDADVLYTDVWVSMGEPDEVWAERIKALLPYQVNKAVMDNASKNAIFMHCLPAFHDLKTKIGKEIHDKFGLDEMEVTDEVFESEQSVVFDEAENRMHTIKAVMAATLGAYK
;
A
#
# COMPACT_ATOMS: atom_id res chain seq x y z
N MET A 1 24.35 -3.40 -1.49
CA MET A 1 23.43 -4.28 -0.72
C MET A 1 22.04 -3.69 -0.82
N CYS A 2 21.12 -4.47 -1.38
CA CYS A 2 19.72 -4.10 -1.52
C CYS A 2 19.02 -4.25 -0.16
N ILE A 3 17.96 -3.47 0.10
CA ILE A 3 17.18 -3.59 1.34
C ILE A 3 16.60 -5.01 1.49
N ARG A 4 16.21 -5.64 0.38
CA ARG A 4 15.75 -7.02 0.33
C ARG A 4 16.77 -8.00 0.90
N ASP A 5 18.02 -7.95 0.44
CA ASP A 5 19.10 -8.83 0.90
C ASP A 5 19.24 -8.75 2.43
N ARG A 6 19.15 -7.52 2.96
CA ARG A 6 19.21 -7.28 4.40
C ARG A 6 17.99 -7.87 5.14
N CYS A 7 16.79 -7.74 4.59
CA CYS A 7 15.59 -8.32 5.17
C CYS A 7 15.67 -9.85 5.19
N GLU A 8 16.20 -10.47 4.13
CA GLU A 8 16.42 -11.92 4.08
C GLU A 8 17.44 -12.39 5.13
N GLU A 9 18.51 -11.63 5.34
CA GLU A 9 19.49 -11.91 6.41
C GLU A 9 18.85 -11.82 7.81
N TRP A 10 18.08 -10.77 8.06
CA TRP A 10 17.39 -10.59 9.33
C TRP A 10 16.31 -11.64 9.57
N ALA A 11 15.59 -12.04 8.54
CA ALA A 11 14.62 -13.11 8.62
C ALA A 11 15.25 -14.43 9.07
N LYS A 12 16.44 -14.78 8.53
CA LYS A 12 17.19 -15.97 8.96
C LYS A 12 17.56 -15.93 10.45
N ILE A 13 17.90 -14.74 10.97
CA ILE A 13 18.30 -14.56 12.38
C ILE A 13 17.08 -14.62 13.31
N SER A 14 15.97 -13.98 12.91
CA SER A 14 14.75 -13.85 13.70
C SER A 14 13.82 -15.08 13.63
N GLY A 15 14.06 -16.00 12.69
CA GLY A 15 13.15 -17.11 12.39
C GLY A 15 11.94 -16.71 11.52
N GLY A 16 11.97 -15.49 10.96
CA GLY A 16 11.00 -15.03 9.97
C GLY A 16 11.29 -15.52 8.57
N SER A 17 10.52 -15.03 7.59
CA SER A 17 10.74 -15.33 6.18
C SER A 17 10.46 -14.12 5.29
N VAL A 18 11.09 -14.07 4.13
CA VAL A 18 10.80 -13.13 3.04
C VAL A 18 10.50 -13.94 1.80
N THR A 19 9.32 -13.74 1.23
CA THR A 19 8.90 -14.42 0.00
C THR A 19 8.59 -13.37 -1.07
N LEU A 20 9.12 -13.58 -2.27
CA LEU A 20 8.81 -12.77 -3.44
C LEU A 20 8.00 -13.60 -4.42
N THR A 21 6.90 -13.05 -4.89
CA THR A 21 6.04 -13.69 -5.88
C THR A 21 5.34 -12.63 -6.73
N GLU A 22 5.07 -12.96 -7.98
CA GLU A 22 4.20 -12.18 -8.88
C GLU A 22 2.77 -12.74 -8.89
N ASP A 23 2.55 -13.90 -8.25
CA ASP A 23 1.23 -14.49 -8.08
C ASP A 23 0.51 -13.83 -6.90
N VAL A 24 -0.42 -12.92 -7.22
CA VAL A 24 -1.22 -12.18 -6.23
C VAL A 24 -1.96 -13.14 -5.30
N LYS A 25 -2.55 -14.20 -5.84
CA LYS A 25 -3.32 -15.17 -5.05
C LYS A 25 -2.43 -15.93 -4.07
N ALA A 26 -1.24 -16.35 -4.51
CA ALA A 26 -0.29 -17.00 -3.62
C ALA A 26 0.27 -16.05 -2.57
N GLY A 27 0.58 -14.80 -2.96
CA GLY A 27 1.18 -13.80 -2.08
C GLY A 27 0.23 -13.25 -1.01
N THR A 28 -1.07 -13.21 -1.30
CA THR A 28 -2.09 -12.67 -0.37
C THR A 28 -2.81 -13.73 0.44
N LYS A 29 -2.56 -15.01 0.14
CA LYS A 29 -3.22 -16.11 0.84
C LYS A 29 -2.93 -16.09 2.34
N ASP A 30 -3.99 -16.05 3.15
CA ASP A 30 -3.94 -16.04 4.61
C ASP A 30 -3.09 -14.90 5.20
N ALA A 31 -2.81 -13.83 4.42
CA ALA A 31 -2.07 -12.66 4.89
C ALA A 31 -2.89 -11.89 5.94
N ASP A 32 -2.24 -11.40 6.99
CA ASP A 32 -2.87 -10.59 8.04
C ASP A 32 -2.92 -9.10 7.69
N VAL A 33 -2.03 -8.65 6.81
CA VAL A 33 -1.95 -7.25 6.36
C VAL A 33 -1.74 -7.21 4.86
N LEU A 34 -2.57 -6.45 4.16
CA LEU A 34 -2.36 -6.08 2.76
C LEU A 34 -1.99 -4.60 2.70
N TYR A 35 -0.79 -4.32 2.21
CA TYR A 35 -0.25 -2.96 2.09
C TYR A 35 0.03 -2.65 0.63
N THR A 36 -0.53 -1.56 0.10
CA THR A 36 -0.23 -1.08 -1.25
C THR A 36 0.17 0.39 -1.26
N ASP A 37 0.68 0.84 -2.39
CA ASP A 37 1.13 2.21 -2.65
C ASP A 37 0.61 2.64 -4.01
N VAL A 38 0.66 3.93 -4.31
CA VAL A 38 0.30 4.48 -5.63
C VAL A 38 1.13 3.85 -6.74
N TRP A 39 0.52 3.64 -7.89
CA TRP A 39 1.24 3.08 -9.05
C TRP A 39 2.18 4.08 -9.71
N VAL A 40 1.89 5.36 -9.59
CA VAL A 40 2.70 6.45 -10.12
C VAL A 40 2.95 7.48 -9.03
N SER A 41 4.23 7.69 -8.71
CA SER A 41 4.62 8.65 -7.67
C SER A 41 4.38 10.09 -8.11
N MET A 42 4.10 10.96 -7.15
CA MET A 42 3.98 12.39 -7.41
C MET A 42 5.27 12.94 -8.04
N GLY A 43 5.12 13.62 -9.18
CA GLY A 43 6.24 14.20 -9.92
C GLY A 43 6.82 13.32 -11.03
N GLU A 44 6.33 12.10 -11.20
CA GLU A 44 6.65 11.32 -12.41
C GLU A 44 5.92 11.91 -13.63
N PRO A 45 6.53 11.85 -14.83
CA PRO A 45 5.93 12.40 -16.04
C PRO A 45 4.71 11.60 -16.50
N ASP A 46 3.77 12.29 -17.16
CA ASP A 46 2.50 11.71 -17.61
C ASP A 46 2.68 10.47 -18.53
N GLU A 47 3.79 10.39 -19.24
CA GLU A 47 4.07 9.32 -20.20
C GLU A 47 4.20 7.94 -19.55
N VAL A 48 4.58 7.87 -18.26
CA VAL A 48 4.75 6.59 -17.56
C VAL A 48 3.44 5.98 -17.10
N TRP A 49 2.34 6.75 -17.04
CA TRP A 49 1.06 6.29 -16.49
C TRP A 49 0.50 5.08 -17.25
N ALA A 50 0.45 5.14 -18.56
CA ALA A 50 -0.11 4.06 -19.38
C ALA A 50 0.62 2.73 -19.18
N GLU A 51 1.95 2.78 -19.12
CA GLU A 51 2.78 1.59 -18.90
C GLU A 51 2.58 1.04 -17.48
N ARG A 52 2.60 1.92 -16.47
CA ARG A 52 2.42 1.54 -15.07
C ARG A 52 1.05 0.95 -14.81
N ILE A 53 -0.02 1.57 -15.31
CA ILE A 53 -1.39 1.06 -15.20
C ILE A 53 -1.46 -0.35 -15.80
N LYS A 54 -0.96 -0.54 -17.02
CA LYS A 54 -0.97 -1.84 -17.68
C LYS A 54 -0.22 -2.92 -16.89
N ALA A 55 0.92 -2.56 -16.31
CA ALA A 55 1.76 -3.49 -15.56
C ALA A 55 1.18 -3.81 -14.17
N LEU A 56 0.53 -2.84 -13.50
CA LEU A 56 0.15 -2.93 -12.11
C LEU A 56 -1.34 -3.23 -11.89
N LEU A 57 -2.19 -3.06 -12.90
CA LEU A 57 -3.62 -3.39 -12.81
C LEU A 57 -3.91 -4.81 -12.28
N PRO A 58 -3.14 -5.86 -12.62
CA PRO A 58 -3.33 -7.18 -12.03
C PRO A 58 -3.08 -7.26 -10.51
N TYR A 59 -2.43 -6.25 -9.94
CA TYR A 59 -2.08 -6.15 -8.51
C TYR A 59 -3.01 -5.22 -7.72
N GLN A 60 -4.10 -4.74 -8.34
CA GLN A 60 -5.09 -3.93 -7.63
C GLN A 60 -5.64 -4.68 -6.42
N VAL A 61 -5.66 -4.02 -5.27
CA VAL A 61 -6.30 -4.56 -4.06
C VAL A 61 -7.80 -4.33 -4.16
N ASN A 62 -8.53 -5.39 -4.41
CA ASN A 62 -9.99 -5.43 -4.52
C ASN A 62 -10.58 -6.44 -3.53
N LYS A 63 -11.90 -6.53 -3.51
CA LYS A 63 -12.60 -7.45 -2.60
C LYS A 63 -12.12 -8.90 -2.72
N ALA A 64 -11.87 -9.40 -3.92
CA ALA A 64 -11.41 -10.78 -4.11
C ALA A 64 -10.01 -11.02 -3.54
N VAL A 65 -9.15 -10.02 -3.58
CA VAL A 65 -7.81 -10.04 -2.97
C VAL A 65 -7.93 -10.03 -1.44
N MET A 66 -8.81 -9.17 -0.88
CA MET A 66 -9.09 -9.14 0.56
C MET A 66 -9.71 -10.45 1.06
N ASP A 67 -10.64 -11.04 0.32
CA ASP A 67 -11.28 -12.31 0.67
C ASP A 67 -10.33 -13.51 0.64
N ASN A 68 -9.20 -13.41 -0.08
CA ASN A 68 -8.14 -14.43 -0.10
C ASN A 68 -7.18 -14.33 1.10
N ALA A 69 -7.13 -13.18 1.75
CA ALA A 69 -6.35 -12.94 2.95
C ALA A 69 -7.01 -13.58 4.20
N SER A 70 -6.41 -13.42 5.36
CA SER A 70 -6.99 -13.92 6.60
C SER A 70 -8.32 -13.20 6.92
N LYS A 71 -9.20 -13.86 7.66
CA LYS A 71 -10.52 -13.31 8.02
C LYS A 71 -10.45 -11.94 8.72
N ASN A 72 -9.38 -11.71 9.45
CA ASN A 72 -9.16 -10.48 10.20
C ASN A 72 -8.09 -9.59 9.55
N ALA A 73 -7.80 -9.82 8.26
CA ALA A 73 -6.82 -9.01 7.55
C ALA A 73 -7.21 -7.54 7.54
N ILE A 74 -6.23 -6.67 7.66
CA ILE A 74 -6.38 -5.23 7.52
C ILE A 74 -5.76 -4.74 6.21
N PHE A 75 -6.35 -3.67 5.67
CA PHE A 75 -5.82 -2.96 4.52
C PHE A 75 -5.10 -1.68 4.96
N MET A 76 -3.92 -1.44 4.41
CA MET A 76 -3.07 -0.28 4.67
C MET A 76 -2.63 0.39 3.38
N HIS A 77 -2.45 1.72 3.43
CA HIS A 77 -1.95 2.53 2.32
C HIS A 77 -1.32 3.82 2.85
N CYS A 78 -0.15 4.16 2.35
CA CYS A 78 0.61 5.34 2.84
C CYS A 78 0.01 6.69 2.46
N LEU A 79 -1.09 6.73 1.69
CA LEU A 79 -1.77 7.93 1.18
C LEU A 79 -0.83 8.93 0.44
N PRO A 80 -1.36 9.65 -0.58
CA PRO A 80 -2.73 9.61 -1.09
C PRO A 80 -3.04 8.33 -1.87
N ALA A 81 -4.33 7.93 -1.95
CA ALA A 81 -4.80 6.80 -2.73
C ALA A 81 -5.72 7.27 -3.88
N PHE A 82 -5.75 6.50 -4.98
CA PHE A 82 -6.63 6.76 -6.12
C PHE A 82 -7.70 5.68 -6.23
N HIS A 83 -8.72 5.78 -5.40
CA HIS A 83 -9.79 4.79 -5.24
C HIS A 83 -11.14 5.27 -5.74
N ASP A 84 -11.29 6.58 -6.09
CA ASP A 84 -12.57 7.15 -6.54
C ASP A 84 -12.39 8.33 -7.50
N LEU A 85 -13.53 8.87 -7.99
CA LEU A 85 -13.59 10.04 -8.87
C LEU A 85 -13.83 11.37 -8.15
N LYS A 86 -13.76 11.44 -6.82
CA LYS A 86 -14.02 12.66 -6.05
C LYS A 86 -12.87 13.66 -6.17
N THR A 87 -11.66 13.18 -6.46
CA THR A 87 -10.49 14.03 -6.63
C THR A 87 -10.32 14.53 -8.07
N LYS A 88 -9.60 15.64 -8.26
CA LYS A 88 -9.26 16.14 -9.60
C LYS A 88 -8.43 15.13 -10.38
N ILE A 89 -7.43 14.53 -9.75
CA ILE A 89 -6.54 13.54 -10.38
C ILE A 89 -7.31 12.28 -10.75
N GLY A 90 -8.21 11.79 -9.89
CA GLY A 90 -9.05 10.63 -10.21
C GLY A 90 -9.89 10.86 -11.47
N LYS A 91 -10.47 12.06 -11.65
CA LYS A 91 -11.19 12.41 -12.88
C LYS A 91 -10.30 12.48 -14.11
N GLU A 92 -9.10 13.06 -13.98
CA GLU A 92 -8.13 13.12 -15.08
C GLU A 92 -7.66 11.72 -15.51
N ILE A 93 -7.51 10.79 -14.56
CA ILE A 93 -7.17 9.38 -14.84
C ILE A 93 -8.33 8.69 -15.55
N HIS A 94 -9.56 8.89 -15.07
CA HIS A 94 -10.76 8.37 -15.75
C HIS A 94 -10.85 8.87 -17.19
N ASP A 95 -10.71 10.18 -17.42
CA ASP A 95 -10.81 10.79 -18.74
C ASP A 95 -9.72 10.28 -19.70
N LYS A 96 -8.51 10.02 -19.21
CA LYS A 96 -7.37 9.57 -20.02
C LYS A 96 -7.31 8.05 -20.21
N PHE A 97 -7.67 7.27 -19.20
CA PHE A 97 -7.42 5.82 -19.16
C PHE A 97 -8.68 4.97 -18.92
N GLY A 98 -9.84 5.60 -18.66
CA GLY A 98 -11.10 4.90 -18.42
C GLY A 98 -11.14 4.11 -17.11
N LEU A 99 -10.33 4.48 -16.11
CA LEU A 99 -10.26 3.82 -14.82
C LEU A 99 -10.88 4.70 -13.75
N ASP A 100 -11.80 4.14 -12.97
CA ASP A 100 -12.44 4.80 -11.83
C ASP A 100 -11.64 4.61 -10.55
N GLU A 101 -10.91 3.50 -10.45
CA GLU A 101 -10.16 3.04 -9.29
C GLU A 101 -8.81 2.50 -9.75
N MET A 102 -7.74 2.75 -9.01
CA MET A 102 -6.39 2.32 -9.38
C MET A 102 -5.86 1.21 -8.47
N GLU A 103 -4.93 1.52 -7.59
CA GLU A 103 -4.23 0.54 -6.75
C GLU A 103 -5.12 -0.16 -5.73
N VAL A 104 -6.27 0.43 -5.41
CA VAL A 104 -7.28 -0.13 -4.52
C VAL A 104 -8.67 0.28 -4.99
N THR A 105 -9.66 -0.58 -4.78
CA THR A 105 -11.08 -0.24 -5.04
C THR A 105 -11.68 0.56 -3.90
N ASP A 106 -12.68 1.41 -4.20
CA ASP A 106 -13.40 2.21 -3.20
C ASP A 106 -14.05 1.30 -2.13
N GLU A 107 -14.59 0.15 -2.55
CA GLU A 107 -15.16 -0.86 -1.64
C GLU A 107 -14.17 -1.32 -0.58
N VAL A 108 -12.91 -1.52 -0.92
CA VAL A 108 -11.86 -1.94 0.03
C VAL A 108 -11.39 -0.75 0.84
N PHE A 109 -11.15 0.39 0.20
CA PHE A 109 -10.64 1.59 0.85
C PHE A 109 -11.57 2.11 1.95
N GLU A 110 -12.88 2.06 1.73
CA GLU A 110 -13.91 2.51 2.68
C GLU A 110 -14.45 1.38 3.58
N SER A 111 -13.86 0.17 3.52
CA SER A 111 -14.29 -0.97 4.33
C SER A 111 -13.88 -0.85 5.80
N GLU A 112 -14.53 -1.64 6.67
CA GLU A 112 -14.13 -1.78 8.08
C GLU A 112 -12.73 -2.39 8.27
N GLN A 113 -12.19 -3.06 7.26
CA GLN A 113 -10.84 -3.62 7.27
C GLN A 113 -9.76 -2.57 6.93
N SER A 114 -10.15 -1.41 6.41
CA SER A 114 -9.22 -0.33 6.07
C SER A 114 -8.82 0.45 7.31
N VAL A 115 -7.52 0.54 7.56
CA VAL A 115 -6.94 1.31 8.67
C VAL A 115 -6.05 2.44 8.18
N VAL A 116 -6.28 2.90 6.95
CA VAL A 116 -5.43 3.91 6.29
C VAL A 116 -5.36 5.24 7.05
N PHE A 117 -6.46 5.65 7.67
CA PHE A 117 -6.49 6.90 8.44
C PHE A 117 -5.84 6.74 9.81
N ASP A 118 -5.99 5.60 10.47
CA ASP A 118 -5.29 5.27 11.71
C ASP A 118 -3.77 5.20 11.48
N GLU A 119 -3.34 4.62 10.35
CA GLU A 119 -1.95 4.63 9.91
C GLU A 119 -1.42 6.05 9.72
N ALA A 120 -2.18 6.90 9.03
CA ALA A 120 -1.80 8.30 8.79
C ALA A 120 -1.69 9.08 10.11
N GLU A 121 -2.62 8.90 11.04
CA GLU A 121 -2.55 9.50 12.38
C GLU A 121 -1.34 9.00 13.16
N ASN A 122 -1.05 7.70 13.10
CA ASN A 122 0.07 7.10 13.82
C ASN A 122 1.43 7.65 13.36
N ARG A 123 1.55 8.13 12.14
CA ARG A 123 2.75 8.83 11.66
C ARG A 123 3.08 10.05 12.54
N MET A 124 2.08 10.81 12.96
CA MET A 124 2.27 11.94 13.88
C MET A 124 2.87 11.48 15.22
N HIS A 125 2.36 10.39 15.79
CA HIS A 125 2.82 9.87 17.08
C HIS A 125 4.26 9.34 16.98
N THR A 126 4.60 8.62 15.92
CA THR A 126 5.95 8.08 15.71
C THR A 126 6.98 9.20 15.51
N ILE A 127 6.65 10.24 14.73
CA ILE A 127 7.53 11.39 14.55
C ILE A 127 7.72 12.16 15.87
N LYS A 128 6.65 12.36 16.65
CA LYS A 128 6.76 12.96 18.01
C LYS A 128 7.68 12.15 18.90
N ALA A 129 7.58 10.82 18.89
CA ALA A 129 8.46 9.96 19.69
C ALA A 129 9.92 10.10 19.28
N VAL A 130 10.23 10.13 17.98
CA VAL A 130 11.60 10.36 17.48
C VAL A 130 12.12 11.74 17.92
N MET A 131 11.30 12.79 17.77
CA MET A 131 11.69 14.13 18.20
C MET A 131 11.97 14.19 19.71
N ALA A 132 11.09 13.61 20.52
CA ALA A 132 11.26 13.57 21.97
C ALA A 132 12.55 12.81 22.36
N ALA A 133 12.82 11.67 21.74
CA ALA A 133 14.02 10.88 21.99
C ALA A 133 15.30 11.63 21.60
N THR A 134 15.31 12.27 20.43
CA THR A 134 16.50 13.00 19.92
C THR A 134 16.76 14.30 20.66
N LEU A 135 15.74 14.97 21.19
CA LEU A 135 15.87 16.17 22.01
C LEU A 135 16.16 15.87 23.50
N GLY A 136 16.31 14.61 23.89
CA GLY A 136 16.68 14.21 25.23
C GLY A 136 15.55 14.29 26.26
N ALA A 137 14.29 14.21 25.80
CA ALA A 137 13.12 14.19 26.69
C ALA A 137 13.01 12.90 27.54
N TYR A 138 13.72 11.86 27.13
CA TYR A 138 13.85 10.59 27.85
C TYR A 138 15.29 10.47 28.36
N LYS A 139 15.53 10.88 29.59
CA LYS A 139 16.77 10.61 30.33
C LYS A 139 16.49 9.50 31.33
#